data_bc21a9e48f087a4be533728a5243b219
#
_entry.id   bc21a9e48f087a4be533728a5243b219
#
_cell.length_a   1.000
_cell.length_b   1.000
_cell.length_c   1.000
_cell.angle_alpha   90.00
_cell.angle_beta   90.00
_cell.angle_gamma   90.00
#
_symmetry.space_group_name_H-M   'P 1'
#
loop_
_entity.id
_entity.type
_entity.pdbx_description
1 polymer ?
#
loop_
_entity_poly.entity_id
_entity_poly.type
_entity_poly.pdbx_seq_one_letter_code
_entity_poly.pdbx_strand_id
1 'polypeptide(L)'
;MSKSSRRAIWVGSLASLLVIAACGGGGDSTEPASQDTVAATTTVAPEPTTTTTTIPPILAPLTNLPVDAPITRPALVAKIDNHPKARPQWGLNQADIVYEENVEMLTRFAAVFHTNDSDPVGPIRSGRKQDIDLLEPLNAPLFAWSGGNAEVTKLIRASTMIDLSHSAADKVGGYRRESSRSAPHNLLADTSKLWTLAPEGAQPPPPQFEYRAATEAIPATAREKAGVKISMDGVKVLWEWSSEFSRFLRSQDDKPHVDIDDVRINAANVVVLFVQYSKSGYSPVAKTKGSGEAWVFTAGKLFQGTWERDDAGKPFTLKDTAGNIIKLTPGNTWVELPRVGKGVAYDVGTDPASFKYP
;
A
#
# COMPACT_ATOMS: atom_id res chain seq x y z
N MET A 1 -32.43 -36.08 -22.77
CA MET A 1 -32.06 -36.00 -24.20
C MET A 1 -30.88 -35.03 -24.22
N SER A 2 -29.62 -35.60 -24.22
CA SER A 2 -28.68 -35.88 -25.30
C SER A 2 -28.22 -34.61 -25.99
N LYS A 3 -26.94 -34.24 -26.08
CA LYS A 3 -25.64 -34.91 -26.42
C LYS A 3 -24.50 -33.96 -26.00
N SER A 4 -23.51 -34.31 -25.27
CA SER A 4 -22.18 -34.82 -25.58
C SER A 4 -21.53 -34.31 -26.88
N SER A 5 -20.42 -33.61 -26.77
CA SER A 5 -19.35 -33.59 -27.77
C SER A 5 -17.99 -33.34 -27.13
N ARG A 6 -17.17 -34.40 -27.17
CA ARG A 6 -15.71 -34.41 -26.86
C ARG A 6 -14.93 -34.13 -28.15
N ARG A 7 -13.81 -33.44 -28.12
CA ARG A 7 -12.64 -33.60 -29.00
C ARG A 7 -11.44 -33.00 -28.25
N ALA A 8 -10.48 -33.76 -27.77
CA ALA A 8 -9.41 -34.57 -28.36
C ALA A 8 -8.17 -33.71 -28.74
N ILE A 9 -7.22 -33.77 -27.89
CA ILE A 9 -5.76 -34.02 -27.90
C ILE A 9 -5.07 -33.90 -29.27
N TRP A 10 -4.00 -33.10 -29.35
CA TRP A 10 -2.84 -33.37 -30.19
C TRP A 10 -1.54 -33.14 -29.43
N VAL A 11 -0.76 -34.21 -29.27
CA VAL A 11 0.62 -34.29 -28.81
C VAL A 11 1.49 -34.26 -30.08
N GLY A 12 2.53 -33.45 -30.07
CA GLY A 12 3.53 -33.40 -31.13
C GLY A 12 4.93 -33.33 -30.54
N SER A 13 5.54 -34.51 -30.38
CA SER A 13 6.97 -34.66 -30.13
C SER A 13 7.74 -34.50 -31.42
N LEU A 14 8.84 -33.75 -31.42
CA LEU A 14 9.89 -33.85 -32.44
C LEU A 14 11.25 -33.92 -31.75
N ALA A 15 11.88 -35.06 -31.90
CA ALA A 15 13.27 -35.37 -31.63
C ALA A 15 14.11 -34.96 -32.85
N SER A 16 15.29 -34.40 -32.65
CA SER A 16 16.28 -34.23 -33.70
C SER A 16 17.70 -34.59 -33.26
N LEU A 17 18.24 -35.46 -34.00
CA LEU A 17 19.48 -36.23 -33.95
C LEU A 17 20.75 -35.38 -33.77
N LEU A 18 21.69 -36.04 -33.03
CA LEU A 18 23.14 -35.81 -33.08
C LEU A 18 23.71 -36.38 -34.40
N VAL A 19 24.69 -35.68 -34.99
CA VAL A 19 25.64 -36.25 -35.94
C VAL A 19 27.06 -35.97 -35.46
N ILE A 20 27.77 -37.05 -35.12
CA ILE A 20 29.21 -37.11 -34.87
C ILE A 20 29.89 -37.47 -36.17
N ALA A 21 30.92 -36.77 -36.57
CA ALA A 21 31.86 -37.23 -37.60
C ALA A 21 33.30 -37.01 -37.13
N ALA A 22 33.99 -38.07 -36.87
CA ALA A 22 35.43 -38.17 -36.67
C ALA A 22 36.08 -38.80 -37.93
N CYS A 23 37.29 -38.34 -38.23
CA CYS A 23 38.37 -39.05 -38.99
C CYS A 23 39.45 -37.99 -39.23
N GLY A 24 40.76 -38.10 -38.92
CA GLY A 24 41.60 -39.28 -38.83
C GLY A 24 42.76 -39.15 -39.83
N GLY A 25 44.03 -39.19 -39.36
CA GLY A 25 45.28 -39.42 -40.16
C GLY A 25 46.06 -38.15 -40.46
N GLY A 26 47.36 -37.98 -40.18
CA GLY A 26 48.46 -38.85 -40.02
C GLY A 26 49.65 -38.34 -40.85
N GLY A 27 50.86 -38.09 -40.25
CA GLY A 27 52.17 -38.08 -40.88
C GLY A 27 52.66 -36.74 -41.44
N ASP A 28 53.77 -36.26 -41.22
CA ASP A 28 55.15 -36.63 -41.02
C ASP A 28 56.03 -35.34 -41.01
N SER A 29 57.13 -35.42 -40.34
CA SER A 29 58.19 -34.48 -40.09
C SER A 29 58.76 -33.70 -41.29
N THR A 30 59.13 -32.43 -41.03
CA THR A 30 60.48 -31.88 -41.30
C THR A 30 60.58 -30.46 -40.77
N GLU A 31 61.54 -30.24 -39.86
CA GLU A 31 62.11 -28.92 -39.54
C GLU A 31 63.05 -28.51 -40.70
N PRO A 32 63.23 -27.22 -41.05
CA PRO A 32 64.17 -26.40 -40.35
C PRO A 32 63.94 -24.84 -40.35
N ALA A 33 64.73 -24.20 -39.54
CA ALA A 33 65.28 -22.85 -39.62
C ALA A 33 64.49 -21.70 -38.99
N SER A 34 65.06 -21.21 -37.88
CA SER A 34 64.86 -19.94 -37.22
C SER A 34 64.85 -18.72 -38.17
N GLN A 35 63.83 -17.91 -38.04
CA GLN A 35 63.96 -16.47 -38.29
C GLN A 35 63.31 -15.70 -37.19
N ASP A 36 64.09 -14.85 -36.52
CA ASP A 36 63.70 -13.90 -35.51
C ASP A 36 62.69 -12.92 -36.10
N THR A 37 61.42 -13.03 -35.73
CA THR A 37 60.42 -12.04 -36.04
C THR A 37 60.12 -11.25 -34.76
N VAL A 38 60.59 -10.02 -34.72
CA VAL A 38 60.27 -9.05 -33.65
C VAL A 38 58.76 -8.88 -33.62
N ALA A 39 58.13 -9.36 -32.59
CA ALA A 39 56.72 -9.14 -32.30
C ALA A 39 56.44 -7.65 -32.00
N ALA A 40 55.78 -6.95 -32.90
CA ALA A 40 55.26 -5.62 -32.63
C ALA A 40 54.16 -5.75 -31.56
N THR A 41 54.43 -5.26 -30.35
CA THR A 41 53.43 -5.15 -29.28
C THR A 41 52.45 -4.05 -29.67
N THR A 42 51.30 -4.44 -30.18
CA THR A 42 50.16 -3.52 -30.42
C THR A 42 49.57 -3.18 -29.05
N THR A 43 49.91 -2.00 -28.56
CA THR A 43 49.25 -1.45 -27.35
C THR A 43 47.81 -1.11 -27.73
N VAL A 44 46.86 -1.96 -27.34
CA VAL A 44 45.44 -1.66 -27.46
C VAL A 44 45.14 -0.53 -26.47
N ALA A 45 44.75 0.62 -26.97
CA ALA A 45 44.28 1.73 -26.16
C ALA A 45 43.02 1.27 -25.39
N PRO A 46 42.88 1.61 -24.10
CA PRO A 46 41.69 1.26 -23.33
C PRO A 46 40.46 1.94 -23.97
N GLU A 47 39.44 1.14 -24.25
CA GLU A 47 38.13 1.68 -24.69
C GLU A 47 37.62 2.72 -23.67
N PRO A 48 37.06 3.84 -24.12
CA PRO A 48 36.52 4.84 -23.21
C PRO A 48 35.35 4.21 -22.43
N THR A 49 35.55 4.02 -21.13
CA THR A 49 34.49 3.62 -20.22
C THR A 49 33.45 4.74 -20.15
N THR A 50 32.38 4.61 -20.89
CA THR A 50 31.24 5.52 -20.82
C THR A 50 30.58 5.33 -19.45
N THR A 51 30.90 6.18 -18.50
CA THR A 51 30.23 6.24 -17.20
C THR A 51 28.83 6.82 -17.45
N THR A 52 27.82 5.97 -17.61
CA THR A 52 26.43 6.41 -17.69
C THR A 52 26.04 6.94 -16.32
N THR A 53 26.00 8.25 -16.18
CA THR A 53 25.48 8.91 -14.98
C THR A 53 23.97 8.69 -14.94
N THR A 54 23.51 7.70 -14.18
CA THR A 54 22.09 7.46 -13.97
C THR A 54 21.55 8.55 -13.04
N ILE A 55 20.68 9.42 -13.55
CA ILE A 55 19.96 10.40 -12.72
C ILE A 55 19.07 9.60 -11.74
N PRO A 56 19.13 9.86 -10.43
CA PRO A 56 18.26 9.18 -9.48
C PRO A 56 16.78 9.42 -9.81
N PRO A 57 15.92 8.43 -9.69
CA PRO A 57 14.49 8.58 -9.96
C PRO A 57 13.85 9.55 -8.95
N ILE A 58 12.89 10.33 -9.41
CA ILE A 58 12.01 11.12 -8.55
C ILE A 58 11.03 10.14 -7.88
N LEU A 59 10.86 10.21 -6.57
CA LEU A 59 10.04 9.29 -5.81
C LEU A 59 8.81 9.99 -5.22
N ALA A 60 7.65 9.33 -5.28
CA ALA A 60 6.43 9.79 -4.65
C ALA A 60 6.57 9.73 -3.11
N PRO A 61 6.24 10.80 -2.36
CA PRO A 61 6.53 10.88 -0.93
C PRO A 61 5.77 9.85 -0.08
N LEU A 62 4.57 9.43 -0.49
CA LEU A 62 3.73 8.52 0.29
C LEU A 62 3.91 7.03 -0.06
N THR A 63 4.53 6.72 -1.20
CA THR A 63 4.69 5.33 -1.67
C THR A 63 6.14 4.96 -1.98
N ASN A 64 7.02 5.95 -2.10
CA ASN A 64 8.39 5.80 -2.58
C ASN A 64 8.51 5.09 -3.95
N LEU A 65 7.46 5.12 -4.75
CA LEU A 65 7.47 4.65 -6.13
C LEU A 65 8.00 5.72 -7.07
N PRO A 66 8.73 5.35 -8.14
CA PRO A 66 9.18 6.30 -9.15
C PRO A 66 8.00 7.02 -9.81
N VAL A 67 8.18 8.32 -10.06
CA VAL A 67 7.24 9.18 -10.79
C VAL A 67 8.00 10.01 -11.81
N ASP A 68 7.31 10.43 -12.88
CA ASP A 68 7.92 11.16 -13.99
C ASP A 68 8.33 12.61 -13.62
N ALA A 69 7.61 13.21 -12.66
CA ALA A 69 7.86 14.56 -12.16
C ALA A 69 7.49 14.70 -10.68
N PRO A 70 8.05 15.70 -9.95
CA PRO A 70 7.66 15.96 -8.57
C PRO A 70 6.16 16.27 -8.47
N ILE A 71 5.48 15.61 -7.53
CA ILE A 71 4.06 15.84 -7.25
C ILE A 71 3.97 17.00 -6.27
N THR A 72 3.45 18.14 -6.71
CA THR A 72 3.41 19.38 -5.92
C THR A 72 2.06 19.66 -5.26
N ARG A 73 1.01 18.91 -5.62
CA ARG A 73 -0.32 19.06 -5.02
C ARG A 73 -0.35 18.60 -3.55
N PRO A 74 -1.26 19.13 -2.70
CA PRO A 74 -1.45 18.61 -1.34
C PRO A 74 -2.03 17.20 -1.37
N ALA A 75 -1.91 16.46 -0.26
CA ALA A 75 -2.65 15.22 -0.08
C ALA A 75 -4.17 15.49 -0.04
N LEU A 76 -4.96 14.57 -0.58
CA LEU A 76 -6.40 14.55 -0.44
C LEU A 76 -6.81 13.30 0.35
N VAL A 77 -7.57 13.48 1.41
CA VAL A 77 -8.07 12.39 2.24
C VAL A 77 -9.57 12.25 2.05
N ALA A 78 -9.99 11.06 1.62
CA ALA A 78 -11.41 10.72 1.52
C ALA A 78 -11.83 9.88 2.73
N LYS A 79 -12.84 10.35 3.48
CA LYS A 79 -13.41 9.58 4.58
C LYS A 79 -14.45 8.60 4.04
N ILE A 80 -14.14 7.31 4.04
CA ILE A 80 -14.92 6.26 3.36
C ILE A 80 -15.68 5.40 4.36
N ASP A 81 -16.93 5.09 4.02
CA ASP A 81 -17.82 4.22 4.79
C ASP A 81 -17.43 2.74 4.65
N ASN A 82 -17.47 2.00 5.76
CA ASN A 82 -17.29 0.55 5.77
C ASN A 82 -18.54 -0.23 6.22
N HIS A 83 -19.69 0.44 6.22
CA HIS A 83 -20.96 -0.26 6.47
C HIS A 83 -21.25 -1.31 5.37
N PRO A 84 -21.87 -2.48 5.68
CA PRO A 84 -22.20 -3.50 4.67
C PRO A 84 -22.94 -2.95 3.43
N LYS A 85 -23.82 -1.96 3.58
CA LYS A 85 -24.55 -1.31 2.48
C LYS A 85 -23.67 -0.36 1.63
N ALA A 86 -22.46 -0.05 2.08
CA ALA A 86 -21.49 0.78 1.37
C ALA A 86 -20.50 -0.03 0.52
N ARG A 87 -20.53 -1.36 0.64
CA ARG A 87 -19.61 -2.26 -0.08
C ARG A 87 -20.26 -2.80 -1.36
N PRO A 88 -19.46 -3.06 -2.42
CA PRO A 88 -18.03 -2.74 -2.56
C PRO A 88 -17.79 -1.23 -2.68
N GLN A 89 -16.60 -0.77 -2.22
CA GLN A 89 -16.22 0.65 -2.27
C GLN A 89 -15.54 1.01 -3.60
N TRP A 90 -15.37 2.30 -3.83
CA TRP A 90 -14.58 2.87 -4.92
C TRP A 90 -13.29 3.46 -4.39
N GLY A 91 -12.19 3.30 -5.11
CA GLY A 91 -10.96 4.07 -4.92
C GLY A 91 -10.00 3.56 -3.85
N LEU A 92 -10.30 2.49 -3.10
CA LEU A 92 -9.42 2.01 -2.04
C LEU A 92 -8.07 1.48 -2.57
N ASN A 93 -8.05 0.86 -3.75
CA ASN A 93 -6.82 0.34 -4.37
C ASN A 93 -5.96 1.45 -5.00
N GLN A 94 -6.51 2.64 -5.27
CA GLN A 94 -5.80 3.79 -5.81
C GLN A 94 -5.17 4.67 -4.72
N ALA A 95 -5.57 4.49 -3.45
CA ALA A 95 -5.02 5.26 -2.34
C ALA A 95 -3.56 4.88 -2.04
N ASP A 96 -2.75 5.89 -1.73
CA ASP A 96 -1.35 5.71 -1.31
C ASP A 96 -1.27 5.13 0.10
N ILE A 97 -2.11 5.64 1.03
CA ILE A 97 -2.24 5.16 2.39
C ILE A 97 -3.72 5.04 2.74
N VAL A 98 -4.11 3.95 3.40
CA VAL A 98 -5.44 3.82 3.99
C VAL A 98 -5.31 3.58 5.49
N TYR A 99 -5.86 4.46 6.29
CA TYR A 99 -6.02 4.25 7.74
C TYR A 99 -7.40 3.65 8.01
N GLU A 100 -7.44 2.51 8.72
CA GLU A 100 -8.68 1.91 9.20
C GLU A 100 -8.81 2.10 10.70
N GLU A 101 -9.90 2.72 11.12
CA GLU A 101 -10.13 3.12 12.50
C GLU A 101 -11.50 2.63 13.02
N ASN A 102 -11.56 2.29 14.30
CA ASN A 102 -12.82 1.96 14.95
C ASN A 102 -13.73 3.19 15.06
N VAL A 103 -14.98 3.00 14.71
CA VAL A 103 -16.09 3.90 14.98
C VAL A 103 -17.23 3.09 15.63
N GLU A 104 -18.39 3.62 15.81
CA GLU A 104 -19.52 2.99 16.50
C GLU A 104 -19.81 1.55 16.03
N MET A 105 -19.18 0.52 16.62
CA MET A 105 -19.28 -0.90 16.26
C MET A 105 -19.02 -1.26 14.78
N LEU A 106 -18.32 -0.39 14.11
CA LEU A 106 -17.87 -0.52 12.71
C LEU A 106 -16.47 0.09 12.58
N THR A 107 -15.94 0.06 11.37
CA THR A 107 -14.75 0.84 11.01
C THR A 107 -15.07 1.89 9.95
N ARG A 108 -14.17 2.81 9.74
CA ARG A 108 -14.12 3.72 8.60
C ARG A 108 -12.71 3.80 8.08
N PHE A 109 -12.61 4.15 6.81
CA PHE A 109 -11.33 4.37 6.16
C PHE A 109 -11.08 5.88 6.00
N ALA A 110 -9.86 6.32 6.32
CA ALA A 110 -9.32 7.58 5.85
C ALA A 110 -8.32 7.24 4.73
N ALA A 111 -8.79 7.31 3.48
CA ALA A 111 -8.01 6.96 2.31
C ALA A 111 -7.28 8.19 1.77
N VAL A 112 -5.96 8.16 1.76
CA VAL A 112 -5.06 9.25 1.38
C VAL A 112 -4.62 9.08 -0.07
N PHE A 113 -4.88 10.09 -0.87
CA PHE A 113 -4.50 10.17 -2.28
C PHE A 113 -3.49 11.29 -2.47
N HIS A 114 -2.44 11.02 -3.19
CA HIS A 114 -1.44 12.01 -3.60
C HIS A 114 -0.85 11.65 -4.96
N THR A 115 -0.48 10.38 -5.15
CA THR A 115 0.11 9.87 -6.40
C THR A 115 -0.95 9.70 -7.48
N ASN A 116 -2.07 9.04 -7.14
CA ASN A 116 -3.12 8.69 -8.09
C ASN A 116 -4.39 9.49 -7.85
N ASP A 117 -5.23 9.55 -8.89
CA ASP A 117 -6.60 10.03 -8.83
C ASP A 117 -7.56 8.85 -8.63
N SER A 118 -8.77 9.15 -8.16
CA SER A 118 -9.89 8.21 -8.12
C SER A 118 -11.19 8.96 -8.38
N ASP A 119 -11.78 8.73 -9.54
CA ASP A 119 -13.01 9.37 -10.00
C ASP A 119 -14.03 8.29 -10.44
N PRO A 120 -14.79 7.72 -9.47
CA PRO A 120 -15.03 8.22 -8.13
C PRO A 120 -14.22 7.54 -7.02
N VAL A 121 -14.32 8.12 -5.81
CA VAL A 121 -13.94 7.53 -4.53
C VAL A 121 -15.13 7.50 -3.57
N GLY A 122 -15.25 6.48 -2.74
CA GLY A 122 -16.30 6.43 -1.72
C GLY A 122 -16.90 5.05 -1.45
N PRO A 123 -18.08 4.99 -0.80
CA PRO A 123 -18.96 6.10 -0.39
C PRO A 123 -18.39 6.98 0.71
N ILE A 124 -18.48 8.27 0.54
CA ILE A 124 -17.99 9.27 1.49
C ILE A 124 -18.85 9.29 2.75
N ARG A 125 -18.20 9.39 3.89
CA ARG A 125 -18.84 9.31 5.21
C ARG A 125 -18.36 10.41 6.16
N SER A 126 -19.01 10.47 7.34
CA SER A 126 -18.72 11.48 8.34
C SER A 126 -17.32 11.33 8.93
N GLY A 127 -16.65 12.47 9.15
CA GLY A 127 -15.41 12.57 9.89
C GLY A 127 -15.59 12.23 11.37
N ARG A 128 -14.49 12.00 12.04
CA ARG A 128 -14.40 11.68 13.46
C ARG A 128 -13.31 12.53 14.11
N LYS A 129 -13.40 12.69 15.44
CA LYS A 129 -12.41 13.48 16.19
C LYS A 129 -10.98 12.97 16.02
N GLN A 130 -10.82 11.66 15.90
CA GLN A 130 -9.50 11.02 15.72
C GLN A 130 -8.84 11.34 14.38
N ASP A 131 -9.61 11.75 13.36
CA ASP A 131 -9.05 12.16 12.05
C ASP A 131 -8.10 13.35 12.21
N ILE A 132 -8.34 14.24 13.19
CA ILE A 132 -7.55 15.46 13.37
C ILE A 132 -6.10 15.11 13.67
N ASP A 133 -5.86 14.35 14.74
CA ASP A 133 -4.50 13.96 15.14
C ASP A 133 -3.88 12.98 14.11
N LEU A 134 -4.69 12.11 13.52
CA LEU A 134 -4.22 11.06 12.60
C LEU A 134 -3.69 11.64 11.29
N LEU A 135 -4.35 12.69 10.77
CA LEU A 135 -4.07 13.25 9.45
C LEU A 135 -3.19 14.52 9.49
N GLU A 136 -2.91 15.06 10.67
CA GLU A 136 -2.09 16.26 10.84
C GLU A 136 -0.70 16.16 10.17
N PRO A 137 0.01 15.02 10.17
CA PRO A 137 1.31 14.89 9.50
C PRO A 137 1.29 15.06 7.99
N LEU A 138 0.11 15.09 7.37
CA LEU A 138 -0.03 15.24 5.91
C LEU A 138 0.09 16.68 5.41
N ASN A 139 0.46 17.62 6.26
CA ASN A 139 0.70 19.02 5.91
C ASN A 139 -0.53 19.73 5.33
N ALA A 140 -1.55 19.93 6.14
CA ALA A 140 -2.82 20.57 5.80
C ALA A 140 -3.53 19.87 4.59
N PRO A 141 -3.87 18.58 4.71
CA PRO A 141 -4.50 17.85 3.63
C PRO A 141 -5.91 18.37 3.31
N LEU A 142 -6.31 18.21 2.05
CA LEU A 142 -7.71 18.37 1.65
C LEU A 142 -8.52 17.23 2.27
N PHE A 143 -9.62 17.52 2.96
CA PHE A 143 -10.42 16.50 3.63
C PHE A 143 -11.83 16.39 3.05
N ALA A 144 -12.06 15.33 2.26
CA ALA A 144 -13.33 14.99 1.66
C ALA A 144 -14.18 14.13 2.61
N TRP A 145 -15.27 14.66 3.11
CA TRP A 145 -16.12 14.03 4.12
C TRP A 145 -17.58 14.49 4.02
N SER A 146 -18.51 13.77 4.61
CA SER A 146 -19.96 14.09 4.52
C SER A 146 -20.49 14.85 5.75
N GLY A 147 -19.61 15.51 6.53
CA GLY A 147 -20.00 16.19 7.75
C GLY A 147 -19.80 15.33 9.01
N GLY A 148 -20.38 15.76 10.13
CA GLY A 148 -20.30 15.12 11.43
C GLY A 148 -21.33 15.73 12.39
N ASN A 149 -21.29 15.37 13.68
CA ASN A 149 -22.02 16.13 14.69
C ASN A 149 -21.42 17.53 14.84
N ALA A 150 -22.12 18.43 15.54
CA ALA A 150 -21.71 19.82 15.67
C ALA A 150 -20.31 20.01 16.29
N GLU A 151 -19.96 19.20 17.29
CA GLU A 151 -18.65 19.23 17.95
C GLU A 151 -17.55 18.81 16.99
N VAL A 152 -17.67 17.64 16.34
CA VAL A 152 -16.70 17.12 15.39
C VAL A 152 -16.52 18.09 14.22
N THR A 153 -17.63 18.63 13.69
CA THR A 153 -17.58 19.61 12.61
C THR A 153 -16.81 20.88 13.01
N LYS A 154 -17.04 21.39 14.21
CA LYS A 154 -16.32 22.55 14.74
C LYS A 154 -14.82 22.25 14.88
N LEU A 155 -14.47 21.08 15.41
CA LEU A 155 -13.05 20.71 15.63
C LEU A 155 -12.30 20.50 14.32
N ILE A 156 -12.89 19.80 13.35
CA ILE A 156 -12.28 19.58 12.03
C ILE A 156 -12.07 20.91 11.31
N ARG A 157 -13.05 21.82 11.32
CA ARG A 157 -12.93 23.16 10.72
C ARG A 157 -11.94 24.07 11.43
N ALA A 158 -11.61 23.79 12.68
CA ALA A 158 -10.60 24.53 13.46
C ALA A 158 -9.19 23.89 13.34
N SER A 159 -9.05 22.73 12.71
CA SER A 159 -7.78 22.04 12.50
C SER A 159 -7.02 22.59 11.28
N THR A 160 -5.85 22.03 10.99
CA THR A 160 -5.07 22.36 9.81
C THR A 160 -5.67 21.80 8.51
N MET A 161 -6.58 20.82 8.60
CA MET A 161 -7.23 20.20 7.42
C MET A 161 -8.09 21.22 6.66
N ILE A 162 -8.03 21.17 5.33
CA ILE A 162 -8.85 22.00 4.46
C ILE A 162 -10.21 21.33 4.27
N ASP A 163 -11.28 21.97 4.77
CA ASP A 163 -12.64 21.42 4.71
C ASP A 163 -13.15 21.33 3.27
N LEU A 164 -13.16 20.13 2.71
CA LEU A 164 -13.84 19.78 1.48
C LEU A 164 -15.07 18.90 1.76
N SER A 165 -15.83 19.22 2.80
CA SER A 165 -17.11 18.56 3.04
C SER A 165 -18.04 18.71 1.82
N HIS A 166 -18.99 17.76 1.67
CA HIS A 166 -19.99 17.81 0.60
C HIS A 166 -20.61 19.21 0.45
N SER A 167 -20.93 19.86 1.58
CA SER A 167 -21.52 21.23 1.56
C SER A 167 -20.53 22.32 1.16
N ALA A 168 -19.23 22.15 1.46
CA ALA A 168 -18.21 23.16 1.17
C ALA A 168 -17.71 23.07 -0.29
N ALA A 169 -17.69 21.85 -0.86
CA ALA A 169 -17.12 21.57 -2.18
C ALA A 169 -18.16 21.30 -3.29
N ASP A 170 -19.44 21.49 -3.03
CA ASP A 170 -20.52 21.22 -4.00
C ASP A 170 -20.43 22.11 -5.24
N LYS A 171 -19.89 23.32 -5.11
CA LYS A 171 -19.74 24.30 -6.20
C LYS A 171 -18.93 23.82 -7.42
N VAL A 172 -18.07 22.82 -7.26
CA VAL A 172 -17.28 22.24 -8.36
C VAL A 172 -17.87 20.95 -8.91
N GLY A 173 -19.05 20.52 -8.38
CA GLY A 173 -19.66 19.25 -8.75
C GLY A 173 -18.78 18.05 -8.41
N GLY A 174 -17.94 18.17 -7.37
CA GLY A 174 -17.03 17.12 -6.94
C GLY A 174 -17.71 15.97 -6.22
N TYR A 175 -19.02 16.07 -5.93
CA TYR A 175 -19.80 15.04 -5.27
C TYR A 175 -21.01 14.63 -6.07
N ARG A 176 -21.37 13.36 -6.00
CA ARG A 176 -22.62 12.82 -6.55
C ARG A 176 -23.13 11.65 -5.73
N ARG A 177 -24.42 11.34 -5.87
CA ARG A 177 -25.00 10.14 -5.25
C ARG A 177 -25.15 9.03 -6.25
N GLU A 178 -24.68 7.84 -5.86
CA GLU A 178 -24.91 6.62 -6.60
C GLU A 178 -26.37 6.16 -6.41
N SER A 179 -27.08 6.00 -7.52
CA SER A 179 -28.53 5.74 -7.53
C SER A 179 -28.91 4.31 -7.13
N SER A 180 -27.99 3.35 -7.30
CA SER A 180 -28.22 1.95 -6.96
C SER A 180 -28.20 1.68 -5.45
N ARG A 181 -27.82 2.66 -4.63
CA ARG A 181 -27.71 2.55 -3.17
C ARG A 181 -28.49 3.64 -2.45
N SER A 182 -28.91 3.33 -1.24
CA SER A 182 -29.63 4.30 -0.40
C SER A 182 -28.67 5.18 0.40
N ALA A 183 -29.06 6.44 0.62
CA ALA A 183 -28.38 7.30 1.59
C ALA A 183 -28.43 6.64 3.00
N PRO A 184 -27.39 6.82 3.80
CA PRO A 184 -26.20 7.64 3.62
C PRO A 184 -25.00 6.89 2.98
N HIS A 185 -25.18 5.70 2.39
CA HIS A 185 -24.16 4.78 1.93
C HIS A 185 -23.86 4.90 0.41
N ASN A 186 -24.11 6.06 -0.18
CA ASN A 186 -24.09 6.25 -1.63
C ASN A 186 -23.51 7.59 -2.11
N LEU A 187 -22.84 8.36 -1.23
CA LEU A 187 -22.21 9.61 -1.63
C LEU A 187 -20.80 9.33 -2.17
N LEU A 188 -20.56 9.67 -3.43
CA LEU A 188 -19.26 9.53 -4.09
C LEU A 188 -18.62 10.90 -4.31
N ALA A 189 -17.29 10.93 -4.40
CA ALA A 189 -16.53 12.12 -4.73
C ALA A 189 -15.56 11.84 -5.90
N ASP A 190 -15.21 12.87 -6.66
CA ASP A 190 -14.21 12.83 -7.72
C ASP A 190 -12.97 13.59 -7.24
N THR A 191 -11.85 12.88 -7.01
CA THR A 191 -10.64 13.47 -6.44
C THR A 191 -10.05 14.56 -7.34
N SER A 192 -10.07 14.38 -8.66
CA SER A 192 -9.58 15.36 -9.62
C SER A 192 -10.30 16.71 -9.50
N LYS A 193 -11.63 16.69 -9.34
CA LYS A 193 -12.42 17.91 -9.11
C LYS A 193 -12.14 18.54 -7.75
N LEU A 194 -11.98 17.73 -6.71
CA LEU A 194 -11.71 18.24 -5.37
C LEU A 194 -10.33 18.91 -5.27
N TRP A 195 -9.32 18.41 -5.98
CA TRP A 195 -8.01 19.09 -6.03
C TRP A 195 -8.04 20.47 -6.65
N THR A 196 -9.02 20.80 -7.51
CA THR A 196 -9.19 22.17 -8.03
C THR A 196 -9.52 23.21 -6.95
N LEU A 197 -9.89 22.74 -5.76
CA LEU A 197 -10.16 23.59 -4.58
C LEU A 197 -8.96 23.72 -3.64
N ALA A 198 -7.80 23.17 -4.00
CA ALA A 198 -6.59 23.35 -3.23
C ALA A 198 -6.26 24.85 -3.12
N PRO A 199 -5.95 25.37 -1.92
CA PRO A 199 -5.50 26.74 -1.76
C PRO A 199 -4.22 27.00 -2.54
N GLU A 200 -4.04 28.22 -2.99
CA GLU A 200 -2.76 28.68 -3.53
C GLU A 200 -1.66 28.48 -2.49
N GLY A 201 -0.52 27.94 -2.91
CA GLY A 201 0.62 27.67 -2.05
C GLY A 201 0.47 26.40 -1.17
N ALA A 202 -0.61 25.61 -1.33
CA ALA A 202 -0.71 24.32 -0.66
C ALA A 202 0.49 23.42 -1.03
N GLN A 203 1.06 22.74 -0.03
CA GLN A 203 2.28 21.96 -0.18
C GLN A 203 1.99 20.46 -0.18
N PRO A 204 2.86 19.64 -0.82
CA PRO A 204 2.76 18.20 -0.76
C PRO A 204 2.98 17.67 0.66
N PRO A 205 2.48 16.46 0.96
CA PRO A 205 2.73 15.81 2.24
C PRO A 205 4.19 15.37 2.35
N PRO A 206 4.80 15.40 3.54
CA PRO A 206 6.08 14.74 3.78
C PRO A 206 5.91 13.21 3.76
N PRO A 207 7.00 12.45 3.56
CA PRO A 207 6.97 11.00 3.72
C PRO A 207 6.40 10.60 5.09
N GLN A 208 5.50 9.60 5.10
CA GLN A 208 4.88 9.10 6.33
C GLN A 208 5.62 7.89 6.90
N PHE A 209 6.43 7.23 6.08
CA PHE A 209 7.22 6.05 6.42
C PHE A 209 8.60 6.14 5.79
N GLU A 210 9.55 5.38 6.34
CA GLU A 210 10.81 5.11 5.66
C GLU A 210 10.68 3.89 4.76
N TYR A 211 11.39 3.89 3.64
CA TYR A 211 11.31 2.84 2.64
C TYR A 211 12.68 2.23 2.37
N ARG A 212 12.70 0.91 2.09
CA ARG A 212 13.91 0.22 1.67
C ARG A 212 14.23 0.51 0.21
N ALA A 213 15.52 0.65 -0.09
CA ALA A 213 15.95 0.55 -1.48
C ALA A 213 15.69 -0.87 -2.04
N ALA A 214 15.49 -1.00 -3.34
CA ALA A 214 15.23 -2.30 -3.98
C ALA A 214 16.35 -3.32 -3.73
N THR A 215 17.60 -2.86 -3.56
CA THR A 215 18.77 -3.68 -3.28
C THR A 215 19.04 -3.91 -1.78
N GLU A 216 18.27 -3.24 -0.90
CA GLU A 216 18.47 -3.36 0.55
C GLU A 216 17.85 -4.66 1.07
N ALA A 217 18.68 -5.50 1.69
CA ALA A 217 18.21 -6.75 2.26
C ALA A 217 17.21 -6.54 3.40
N ILE A 218 16.26 -7.45 3.53
CA ILE A 218 15.33 -7.46 4.66
C ILE A 218 16.08 -7.92 5.90
N PRO A 219 16.10 -7.15 7.01
CA PRO A 219 16.78 -7.51 8.24
C PRO A 219 16.34 -8.87 8.81
N ALA A 220 17.25 -9.59 9.46
CA ALA A 220 16.98 -10.89 10.06
C ALA A 220 15.98 -10.85 11.24
N THR A 221 15.67 -9.67 11.76
CA THR A 221 14.62 -9.46 12.77
C THR A 221 13.22 -9.70 12.21
N ALA A 222 13.05 -9.67 10.88
CA ALA A 222 11.80 -10.02 10.20
C ALA A 222 11.57 -11.53 10.17
N ARG A 223 10.36 -11.95 10.49
CA ARG A 223 9.94 -13.36 10.46
C ARG A 223 9.01 -13.62 9.28
N GLU A 224 9.07 -14.80 8.70
CA GLU A 224 8.09 -15.21 7.70
C GLU A 224 6.74 -15.43 8.37
N LYS A 225 5.70 -14.78 7.83
CA LYS A 225 4.32 -14.91 8.28
C LYS A 225 3.39 -14.84 7.07
N ALA A 226 2.40 -15.70 7.06
CA ALA A 226 1.41 -15.71 5.97
C ALA A 226 0.44 -14.53 6.06
N GLY A 227 0.21 -13.99 7.27
CA GLY A 227 -0.71 -12.88 7.44
C GLY A 227 -1.11 -12.62 8.88
N VAL A 228 -2.22 -11.88 9.02
CA VAL A 228 -2.74 -11.46 10.33
C VAL A 228 -4.27 -11.43 10.35
N LYS A 229 -4.86 -11.94 11.43
CA LYS A 229 -6.27 -11.71 11.80
C LYS A 229 -6.34 -10.59 12.83
N ILE A 230 -7.23 -9.64 12.59
CA ILE A 230 -7.43 -8.48 13.45
C ILE A 230 -8.91 -8.37 13.78
N SER A 231 -9.23 -8.16 15.07
CA SER A 231 -10.57 -7.79 15.51
C SER A 231 -10.64 -6.28 15.68
N MET A 232 -11.35 -5.62 14.80
CA MET A 232 -11.81 -4.25 14.99
C MET A 232 -13.18 -4.28 15.69
N ASP A 233 -13.62 -3.16 16.28
CA ASP A 233 -14.90 -3.10 16.98
C ASP A 233 -16.06 -3.49 16.05
N GLY A 234 -16.51 -4.76 16.09
CA GLY A 234 -17.58 -5.30 15.24
C GLY A 234 -17.19 -5.71 13.82
N VAL A 235 -15.90 -5.63 13.45
CA VAL A 235 -15.39 -6.00 12.11
C VAL A 235 -14.24 -6.99 12.27
N LYS A 236 -14.26 -8.06 11.48
CA LYS A 236 -13.18 -9.03 11.35
C LYS A 236 -12.35 -8.70 10.12
N VAL A 237 -11.06 -8.53 10.29
CA VAL A 237 -10.12 -8.24 9.21
C VAL A 237 -9.10 -9.35 9.10
N LEU A 238 -8.85 -9.82 7.88
CA LEU A 238 -7.79 -10.77 7.56
C LEU A 238 -6.94 -10.19 6.43
N TRP A 239 -5.64 -10.16 6.64
CA TRP A 239 -4.65 -9.89 5.61
C TRP A 239 -3.83 -11.14 5.36
N GLU A 240 -3.66 -11.52 4.09
CA GLU A 240 -2.94 -12.71 3.64
C GLU A 240 -1.92 -12.33 2.59
N TRP A 241 -0.68 -12.82 2.77
CA TRP A 241 0.35 -12.63 1.77
C TRP A 241 0.12 -13.51 0.54
N SER A 242 0.11 -12.89 -0.61
CA SER A 242 0.12 -13.57 -1.91
C SER A 242 1.49 -13.39 -2.56
N SER A 243 2.22 -14.50 -2.72
CA SER A 243 3.50 -14.50 -3.45
C SER A 243 3.31 -14.25 -4.95
N GLU A 244 2.16 -14.66 -5.51
CA GLU A 244 1.79 -14.44 -6.90
C GLU A 244 1.71 -12.94 -7.24
N PHE A 245 1.04 -12.17 -6.38
CA PHE A 245 0.88 -10.73 -6.59
C PHE A 245 1.95 -9.90 -5.87
N SER A 246 2.78 -10.52 -5.02
CA SER A 246 3.70 -9.81 -4.11
C SER A 246 3.00 -8.72 -3.30
N ARG A 247 1.79 -9.05 -2.79
CA ARG A 247 0.88 -8.15 -2.08
C ARG A 247 0.19 -8.86 -0.92
N PHE A 248 -0.22 -8.09 0.07
CA PHE A 248 -1.18 -8.54 1.07
C PHE A 248 -2.59 -8.33 0.54
N LEU A 249 -3.42 -9.37 0.61
CA LEU A 249 -4.80 -9.38 0.15
C LEU A 249 -5.75 -9.30 1.34
N ARG A 250 -6.72 -8.39 1.29
CA ARG A 250 -7.66 -8.16 2.39
C ARG A 250 -8.92 -9.01 2.27
N SER A 251 -9.33 -9.61 3.38
CA SER A 251 -10.68 -10.16 3.60
C SER A 251 -11.35 -9.42 4.76
N GLN A 252 -12.65 -9.33 4.73
CA GLN A 252 -13.44 -8.74 5.80
C GLN A 252 -14.68 -9.57 6.09
N ASP A 253 -14.95 -9.84 7.38
CA ASP A 253 -16.08 -10.65 7.84
C ASP A 253 -16.12 -12.03 7.13
N ASP A 254 -14.95 -12.65 7.06
CA ASP A 254 -14.69 -13.97 6.46
C ASP A 254 -15.00 -14.05 4.94
N LYS A 255 -15.01 -12.90 4.24
CA LYS A 255 -15.21 -12.80 2.78
C LYS A 255 -14.09 -12.00 2.12
N PRO A 256 -13.70 -12.30 0.88
CA PRO A 256 -12.84 -11.43 0.09
C PRO A 256 -13.35 -9.99 0.08
N HIS A 257 -12.51 -9.03 0.43
CA HIS A 257 -12.84 -7.62 0.27
C HIS A 257 -12.43 -7.17 -1.12
N VAL A 258 -13.41 -6.81 -1.93
CA VAL A 258 -13.20 -6.34 -3.31
C VAL A 258 -13.72 -4.91 -3.48
N ASP A 259 -13.18 -4.18 -4.44
CA ASP A 259 -13.71 -2.91 -4.88
C ASP A 259 -14.86 -3.07 -5.89
N ILE A 260 -15.34 -1.96 -6.42
CA ILE A 260 -16.49 -1.97 -7.37
C ILE A 260 -16.18 -2.70 -8.68
N ASP A 261 -14.92 -2.80 -9.06
CA ASP A 261 -14.47 -3.49 -10.28
C ASP A 261 -14.13 -4.96 -10.03
N ASP A 262 -14.54 -5.50 -8.87
CA ASP A 262 -14.28 -6.87 -8.39
C ASP A 262 -12.78 -7.15 -8.19
N VAL A 263 -11.95 -6.11 -8.05
CA VAL A 263 -10.54 -6.23 -7.76
C VAL A 263 -10.33 -6.38 -6.26
N ARG A 264 -9.55 -7.38 -5.86
CA ARG A 264 -9.23 -7.61 -4.45
C ARG A 264 -8.53 -6.40 -3.82
N ILE A 265 -9.04 -5.92 -2.67
CA ILE A 265 -8.33 -4.89 -1.91
C ILE A 265 -6.98 -5.44 -1.46
N ASN A 266 -5.92 -4.70 -1.75
CA ASN A 266 -4.56 -5.13 -1.55
C ASN A 266 -3.62 -4.00 -1.12
N ALA A 267 -2.51 -4.37 -0.50
CA ALA A 267 -1.46 -3.45 -0.09
C ALA A 267 -0.06 -4.06 -0.22
N ALA A 268 0.94 -3.23 -0.52
CA ALA A 268 2.34 -3.63 -0.47
C ALA A 268 2.80 -3.83 0.99
N ASN A 269 2.23 -3.02 1.89
CA ASN A 269 2.53 -3.06 3.32
C ASN A 269 1.25 -3.01 4.15
N VAL A 270 1.22 -3.75 5.26
CA VAL A 270 0.19 -3.65 6.29
C VAL A 270 0.86 -3.31 7.61
N VAL A 271 0.53 -2.16 8.17
CA VAL A 271 1.03 -1.66 9.45
C VAL A 271 -0.09 -1.77 10.47
N VAL A 272 0.11 -2.55 11.52
CA VAL A 272 -0.86 -2.71 12.61
C VAL A 272 -0.33 -1.94 13.81
N LEU A 273 -1.01 -0.86 14.18
CA LEU A 273 -0.70 -0.03 15.34
C LEU A 273 -1.69 -0.37 16.45
N PHE A 274 -1.27 -1.11 17.46
CA PHE A 274 -2.12 -1.39 18.61
C PHE A 274 -2.28 -0.14 19.46
N VAL A 275 -3.50 0.41 19.48
CA VAL A 275 -3.79 1.68 20.15
C VAL A 275 -4.86 1.54 21.24
N GLN A 276 -4.79 2.44 22.21
CA GLN A 276 -5.87 2.61 23.16
C GLN A 276 -6.94 3.52 22.58
N TYR A 277 -8.19 3.26 22.94
CA TYR A 277 -9.32 4.11 22.60
C TYR A 277 -9.91 4.74 23.85
N SER A 278 -10.10 6.05 23.82
CA SER A 278 -10.84 6.74 24.87
C SER A 278 -12.35 6.49 24.70
N LYS A 279 -13.07 6.51 25.82
CA LYS A 279 -14.53 6.57 25.81
C LYS A 279 -14.93 8.03 25.61
N SER A 280 -15.38 8.41 24.43
CA SER A 280 -15.91 9.75 24.17
C SER A 280 -17.26 9.63 23.48
N GLY A 281 -18.33 9.75 24.22
CA GLY A 281 -19.68 9.66 23.70
C GLY A 281 -19.95 8.34 22.98
N TYR A 282 -20.56 8.42 21.81
CA TYR A 282 -20.90 7.26 20.98
C TYR A 282 -19.73 6.77 20.11
N SER A 283 -18.71 7.62 19.88
CA SER A 283 -17.61 7.30 18.99
C SER A 283 -16.30 7.13 19.75
N PRO A 284 -15.62 6.00 19.64
CA PRO A 284 -14.30 5.83 20.22
C PRO A 284 -13.30 6.79 19.55
N VAL A 285 -12.28 7.21 20.29
CA VAL A 285 -11.19 8.06 19.79
C VAL A 285 -9.88 7.34 20.02
N ALA A 286 -9.19 6.99 18.93
CA ALA A 286 -7.88 6.37 18.97
C ALA A 286 -6.84 7.32 19.57
N LYS A 287 -6.03 6.83 20.50
CA LYS A 287 -4.87 7.54 21.02
C LYS A 287 -3.69 7.27 20.09
N THR A 288 -3.41 8.22 19.22
CA THR A 288 -2.35 8.12 18.20
C THR A 288 -1.09 8.92 18.57
N LYS A 289 -1.04 9.48 19.79
CA LYS A 289 0.15 10.10 20.39
C LYS A 289 0.67 9.25 21.55
N GLY A 290 1.99 9.17 21.69
CA GLY A 290 2.69 8.34 22.66
C GLY A 290 3.41 7.17 22.00
N SER A 291 3.25 5.98 22.52
CA SER A 291 3.86 4.76 21.99
C SER A 291 2.97 3.54 22.22
N GLY A 292 3.24 2.50 21.46
CA GLY A 292 2.53 1.22 21.57
C GLY A 292 3.20 0.13 20.75
N GLU A 293 2.64 -1.08 20.81
CA GLU A 293 3.08 -2.20 19.99
C GLU A 293 2.73 -1.93 18.52
N ALA A 294 3.66 -2.29 17.62
CA ALA A 294 3.47 -2.26 16.19
C ALA A 294 3.86 -3.58 15.55
N TRP A 295 3.05 -4.03 14.60
CA TRP A 295 3.39 -5.11 13.69
C TRP A 295 3.40 -4.57 12.26
N VAL A 296 4.50 -4.82 11.55
CA VAL A 296 4.67 -4.34 10.17
C VAL A 296 4.84 -5.53 9.24
N PHE A 297 3.86 -5.74 8.38
CA PHE A 297 3.90 -6.74 7.33
C PHE A 297 4.35 -6.09 6.03
N THR A 298 5.48 -6.53 5.49
CA THR A 298 6.11 -6.00 4.28
C THR A 298 6.89 -7.11 3.56
N ALA A 299 6.76 -7.21 2.24
CA ALA A 299 7.42 -8.25 1.43
C ALA A 299 7.24 -9.69 1.97
N GLY A 300 6.04 -10.05 2.44
CA GLY A 300 5.73 -11.38 2.96
C GLY A 300 6.32 -11.68 4.35
N LYS A 301 6.86 -10.68 5.04
CA LYS A 301 7.49 -10.85 6.35
C LYS A 301 6.85 -9.92 7.38
N LEU A 302 6.96 -10.32 8.65
CA LEU A 302 6.51 -9.58 9.82
C LEU A 302 7.70 -9.04 10.61
N PHE A 303 7.72 -7.73 10.86
CA PHE A 303 8.48 -7.11 11.94
C PHE A 303 7.53 -6.85 13.13
N GLN A 304 7.86 -7.37 14.29
CA GLN A 304 7.24 -6.97 15.55
C GLN A 304 8.11 -5.89 16.21
N GLY A 305 7.48 -4.92 16.84
CA GLY A 305 8.19 -3.83 17.46
C GLY A 305 7.27 -2.80 18.09
N THR A 306 7.62 -1.53 17.98
CA THR A 306 6.88 -0.42 18.58
C THR A 306 6.63 0.70 17.58
N TRP A 307 5.55 1.42 17.80
CA TRP A 307 5.34 2.74 17.23
C TRP A 307 5.54 3.81 18.29
N GLU A 308 6.08 4.95 17.88
CA GLU A 308 6.27 6.14 18.70
C GLU A 308 5.80 7.37 17.94
N ARG A 309 5.15 8.31 18.64
CA ARG A 309 4.69 9.58 18.08
C ARG A 309 4.40 10.58 19.19
N ASP A 310 5.34 11.45 19.47
CA ASP A 310 5.21 12.45 20.55
C ASP A 310 4.39 13.68 20.16
N ASP A 311 4.39 14.02 18.86
CA ASP A 311 3.75 15.18 18.29
C ASP A 311 2.76 14.75 17.18
N ALA A 312 1.52 15.25 17.23
CA ALA A 312 0.50 14.94 16.24
C ALA A 312 0.88 15.41 14.80
N GLY A 313 1.70 16.46 14.68
CA GLY A 313 2.21 16.94 13.39
C GLY A 313 3.33 16.09 12.78
N LYS A 314 3.80 15.04 13.47
CA LYS A 314 4.84 14.14 12.97
C LYS A 314 4.29 12.78 12.57
N PRO A 315 4.89 12.10 11.56
CA PRO A 315 4.59 10.71 11.23
C PRO A 315 4.89 9.76 12.39
N PHE A 316 4.34 8.54 12.31
CA PHE A 316 4.70 7.46 13.23
C PHE A 316 6.13 7.00 12.98
N THR A 317 6.92 6.86 14.03
CA THR A 317 8.21 6.17 13.99
C THR A 317 8.00 4.70 14.33
N LEU A 318 8.40 3.81 13.43
CA LEU A 318 8.27 2.36 13.60
C LEU A 318 9.63 1.76 13.89
N LYS A 319 9.78 1.03 15.00
CA LYS A 319 11.04 0.41 15.42
C LYS A 319 10.85 -1.09 15.62
N ASP A 320 11.81 -1.89 15.21
CA ASP A 320 11.84 -3.32 15.49
C ASP A 320 12.26 -3.61 16.95
N THR A 321 12.29 -4.89 17.33
CA THR A 321 12.66 -5.31 18.69
C THR A 321 14.13 -5.01 19.06
N ALA A 322 14.97 -4.70 18.08
CA ALA A 322 16.36 -4.26 18.28
C ALA A 322 16.50 -2.72 18.33
N GLY A 323 15.39 -1.99 18.15
CA GLY A 323 15.36 -0.52 18.15
C GLY A 323 15.69 0.13 16.80
N ASN A 324 15.87 -0.65 15.74
CA ASN A 324 16.13 -0.12 14.40
C ASN A 324 14.83 0.33 13.74
N ILE A 325 14.92 1.36 12.89
CA ILE A 325 13.77 1.82 12.10
C ILE A 325 13.33 0.72 11.13
N ILE A 326 12.04 0.42 11.12
CA ILE A 326 11.44 -0.51 10.17
C ILE A 326 11.15 0.25 8.87
N LYS A 327 11.81 -0.18 7.79
CA LYS A 327 11.61 0.36 6.45
C LYS A 327 10.63 -0.49 5.66
N LEU A 328 9.66 0.16 5.02
CA LEU A 328 8.64 -0.46 4.20
C LEU A 328 9.14 -0.80 2.79
N THR A 329 8.46 -1.69 2.10
CA THR A 329 8.63 -1.87 0.65
C THR A 329 7.95 -0.70 -0.08
N PRO A 330 8.56 -0.11 -1.13
CA PRO A 330 7.87 0.88 -1.95
C PRO A 330 6.50 0.37 -2.44
N GLY A 331 5.48 1.21 -2.30
CA GLY A 331 4.09 0.89 -2.64
C GLY A 331 3.09 1.42 -1.63
N ASN A 332 1.81 1.15 -1.88
CA ASN A 332 0.73 1.58 -0.99
C ASN A 332 0.77 0.86 0.37
N THR A 333 0.31 1.56 1.40
CA THR A 333 0.33 1.07 2.78
C THR A 333 -1.07 1.11 3.39
N TRP A 334 -1.48 0.01 4.03
CA TRP A 334 -2.67 -0.02 4.86
C TRP A 334 -2.28 0.01 6.34
N VAL A 335 -2.89 0.91 7.10
CA VAL A 335 -2.64 1.10 8.53
C VAL A 335 -3.89 0.72 9.31
N GLU A 336 -3.80 -0.36 10.07
CA GLU A 336 -4.85 -0.83 10.96
C GLU A 336 -4.65 -0.27 12.37
N LEU A 337 -5.71 0.23 12.98
CA LEU A 337 -5.71 0.79 14.33
C LEU A 337 -6.58 -0.06 15.28
N PRO A 338 -6.23 -1.34 15.53
CA PRO A 338 -6.97 -2.17 16.47
C PRO A 338 -6.71 -1.76 17.93
N ARG A 339 -7.59 -2.20 18.83
CA ARG A 339 -7.31 -2.17 20.26
C ARG A 339 -6.13 -3.08 20.61
N VAL A 340 -5.45 -2.76 21.70
CA VAL A 340 -4.35 -3.56 22.24
C VAL A 340 -4.79 -5.02 22.38
N GLY A 341 -3.95 -5.95 21.88
CA GLY A 341 -4.18 -7.39 21.93
C GLY A 341 -5.21 -7.93 20.94
N LYS A 342 -5.66 -7.12 19.96
CA LYS A 342 -6.67 -7.51 18.96
C LYS A 342 -6.07 -7.88 17.60
N GLY A 343 -4.90 -8.56 17.62
CA GLY A 343 -4.25 -9.11 16.43
C GLY A 343 -3.64 -10.50 16.71
N VAL A 344 -3.69 -11.39 15.72
CA VAL A 344 -3.00 -12.69 15.70
C VAL A 344 -2.35 -12.91 14.35
N ALA A 345 -1.00 -12.89 14.32
CA ALA A 345 -0.23 -13.26 13.14
C ALA A 345 -0.11 -14.80 13.05
N TYR A 346 -0.11 -15.32 11.82
CA TYR A 346 -0.05 -16.77 11.59
C TYR A 346 1.04 -17.15 10.58
N ASP A 347 1.50 -18.40 10.69
CA ASP A 347 2.63 -18.91 9.92
C ASP A 347 2.23 -19.34 8.51
N VAL A 348 3.20 -19.36 7.62
CA VAL A 348 3.05 -19.90 6.26
C VAL A 348 2.61 -21.37 6.35
N GLY A 349 1.63 -21.75 5.52
CA GLY A 349 1.04 -23.09 5.53
C GLY A 349 -0.06 -23.31 6.57
N THR A 350 -0.34 -22.32 7.43
CA THR A 350 -1.47 -22.38 8.34
C THR A 350 -2.75 -21.93 7.64
N ASP A 351 -3.80 -22.76 7.70
CA ASP A 351 -5.14 -22.36 7.28
C ASP A 351 -5.69 -21.30 8.26
N PRO A 352 -5.95 -20.07 7.82
CA PRO A 352 -6.51 -19.05 8.68
C PRO A 352 -7.88 -19.42 9.27
N ALA A 353 -8.64 -20.35 8.67
CA ALA A 353 -9.90 -20.82 9.22
C ALA A 353 -9.72 -21.69 10.49
N SER A 354 -8.52 -22.25 10.72
CA SER A 354 -8.22 -23.13 11.84
C SER A 354 -8.17 -22.45 13.22
N PHE A 355 -8.13 -21.12 13.28
CA PHE A 355 -8.07 -20.36 14.53
C PHE A 355 -9.01 -19.14 14.53
N LYS A 356 -9.42 -18.73 15.75
CA LYS A 356 -10.38 -17.64 15.94
C LYS A 356 -9.73 -16.26 15.84
N TYR A 357 -10.53 -15.25 15.57
CA TYR A 357 -10.15 -13.85 15.77
C TYR A 357 -9.94 -13.55 17.26
N PRO A 358 -8.95 -12.70 17.62
CA PRO A 358 -8.64 -12.38 19.01
C PRO A 358 -9.67 -11.47 19.68
#